data_7bbe3c9028c73deb50ad1a81f9918bcb
#
_entry.id   7bbe3c9028c73deb50ad1a81f9918bcb
#
_cell.length_a   1.000
_cell.length_b   1.000
_cell.length_c   1.000
_cell.angle_alpha   90.00
_cell.angle_beta   90.00
_cell.angle_gamma   90.00
#
_symmetry.space_group_name_H-M   'P 1'
#
loop_
_entity.id
_entity.type
_entity.pdbx_description
1 polymer ?
#
loop_
_entity_poly.entity_id
_entity_poly.type
_entity_poly.pdbx_seq_one_letter_code
_entity_poly.pdbx_strand_id
1 'polypeptide(L)'
;MTKPSIFRYEGHNYLVPFLIISSLFFMWGFAHGILEVLNPHFQESFHISKTMSALTQAAVYGAYFLMALPAGWIIRMWGYRRGVITGLVLFGIGALMFIPGSRINSFYFFVLSLFVIGCGLTCLETSANPYTTVLGHPDKAESRINLSQSLNGIGWIVGPLVGGQLLFSGVNIAIPYALVGIFVLAVALVLSRIKLPDPRRAHEADTNEMVEEKPMRVMAFGFGMLTLFLYVAAQTGVNSFFINYAEESIHIEKQAASLYLAFGGMGLFFIGRLAGGVIMNYVQPRLVLLACAILTFVATLIVVVCSGTLSLIAFFALYLGESIMFPTIFSLALRDAGTKTKLASSLLIMTIVGGAVAPVIMGYIADTTGSMAIAFLIPLVCYGVIGGYALLKRHVPL
;
A
#
# COMPACT_ATOMS: atom_id res chain seq x y z
N MET A 1 -33.50 5.21 -21.31
CA MET A 1 -32.98 4.27 -20.29
C MET A 1 -32.25 5.08 -19.23
N THR A 2 -32.74 5.07 -17.99
CA THR A 2 -32.08 5.76 -16.86
C THR A 2 -30.74 5.06 -16.59
N LYS A 3 -29.64 5.82 -16.52
CA LYS A 3 -28.31 5.26 -16.18
C LYS A 3 -28.39 4.50 -14.85
N PRO A 4 -27.86 3.28 -14.75
CA PRO A 4 -27.89 2.49 -13.52
C PRO A 4 -27.24 3.27 -12.37
N SER A 5 -27.91 3.33 -11.23
CA SER A 5 -27.40 4.01 -10.04
C SER A 5 -26.21 3.25 -9.46
N ILE A 6 -25.17 3.98 -9.02
CA ILE A 6 -23.95 3.39 -8.44
C ILE A 6 -24.28 2.59 -7.16
N PHE A 7 -25.25 3.07 -6.36
CA PHE A 7 -25.52 2.55 -5.01
C PHE A 7 -26.94 1.95 -4.85
N ARG A 8 -27.73 1.87 -5.92
CA ARG A 8 -29.07 1.24 -5.87
C ARG A 8 -29.11 0.03 -6.79
N TYR A 9 -29.53 -1.10 -6.25
CA TYR A 9 -29.68 -2.35 -6.98
C TYR A 9 -30.82 -3.18 -6.36
N GLU A 10 -31.69 -3.74 -7.16
CA GLU A 10 -32.84 -4.59 -6.72
C GLU A 10 -33.70 -3.94 -5.60
N GLY A 11 -33.96 -2.64 -5.70
CA GLY A 11 -34.77 -1.90 -4.70
C GLY A 11 -34.04 -1.53 -3.42
N HIS A 12 -32.81 -2.01 -3.20
CA HIS A 12 -31.99 -1.70 -2.02
C HIS A 12 -31.05 -0.52 -2.26
N ASN A 13 -30.85 0.30 -1.22
CA ASN A 13 -29.87 1.38 -1.22
C ASN A 13 -28.64 0.98 -0.39
N TYR A 14 -27.52 0.84 -1.06
CA TYR A 14 -26.23 0.42 -0.48
C TYR A 14 -25.31 1.59 -0.11
N LEU A 15 -25.77 2.84 -0.19
CA LEU A 15 -24.91 4.01 0.06
C LEU A 15 -24.28 3.97 1.46
N VAL A 16 -25.08 3.71 2.51
CA VAL A 16 -24.56 3.67 3.88
C VAL A 16 -23.58 2.51 4.11
N PRO A 17 -23.89 1.26 3.75
CA PRO A 17 -22.91 0.17 3.78
C PRO A 17 -21.63 0.49 2.99
N PHE A 18 -21.78 1.10 1.81
CA PHE A 18 -20.63 1.49 0.98
C PHE A 18 -19.75 2.54 1.68
N LEU A 19 -20.32 3.60 2.25
CA LEU A 19 -19.57 4.63 2.97
C LEU A 19 -18.80 4.05 4.16
N ILE A 20 -19.43 3.13 4.92
CA ILE A 20 -18.78 2.44 6.04
C ILE A 20 -17.59 1.60 5.55
N ILE A 21 -17.77 0.79 4.51
CA ILE A 21 -16.67 -0.02 3.97
C ILE A 21 -15.58 0.86 3.35
N SER A 22 -15.96 1.93 2.65
CA SER A 22 -15.00 2.85 2.05
C SER A 22 -14.18 3.63 3.10
N SER A 23 -14.73 3.91 4.29
CA SER A 23 -13.97 4.51 5.39
C SER A 23 -12.81 3.62 5.87
N LEU A 24 -12.92 2.29 5.71
CA LEU A 24 -11.83 1.36 6.03
C LEU A 24 -10.62 1.55 5.11
N PHE A 25 -10.86 1.94 3.86
CA PHE A 25 -9.77 2.25 2.92
C PHE A 25 -9.00 3.50 3.34
N PHE A 26 -9.71 4.52 3.82
CA PHE A 26 -9.05 5.69 4.42
C PHE A 26 -8.21 5.29 5.63
N MET A 27 -8.75 4.49 6.55
CA MET A 27 -8.03 4.03 7.74
C MET A 27 -6.79 3.21 7.37
N TRP A 28 -6.90 2.37 6.37
CA TRP A 28 -5.78 1.59 5.85
C TRP A 28 -4.70 2.49 5.25
N GLY A 29 -5.08 3.44 4.39
CA GLY A 29 -4.14 4.43 3.84
C GLY A 29 -3.47 5.27 4.93
N PHE A 30 -4.23 5.71 5.93
CA PHE A 30 -3.72 6.46 7.07
C PHE A 30 -2.69 5.67 7.89
N ALA A 31 -2.97 4.37 8.16
CA ALA A 31 -2.05 3.51 8.90
C ALA A 31 -0.72 3.31 8.17
N HIS A 32 -0.74 3.17 6.85
CA HIS A 32 0.48 3.11 6.05
C HIS A 32 1.19 4.47 5.99
N GLY A 33 0.45 5.56 5.80
CA GLY A 33 1.05 6.90 5.74
C GLY A 33 1.75 7.31 7.04
N ILE A 34 1.16 7.01 8.20
CA ILE A 34 1.80 7.32 9.49
C ILE A 34 3.03 6.43 9.75
N LEU A 35 3.06 5.21 9.22
CA LEU A 35 4.18 4.28 9.33
C LEU A 35 5.48 4.88 8.75
N GLU A 36 5.38 5.70 7.70
CA GLU A 36 6.55 6.31 7.04
C GLU A 36 7.25 7.36 7.92
N VAL A 37 6.52 7.93 8.87
CA VAL A 37 7.06 8.91 9.83
C VAL A 37 7.69 8.23 11.05
N LEU A 38 7.38 6.95 11.29
CA LEU A 38 7.87 6.22 12.45
C LEU A 38 9.36 5.95 12.41
N ASN A 39 9.95 5.71 11.22
CA ASN A 39 11.37 5.42 11.12
C ASN A 39 12.23 6.54 11.75
N PRO A 40 12.16 7.80 11.29
CA PRO A 40 12.95 8.87 11.88
C PRO A 40 12.55 9.17 13.33
N HIS A 41 11.27 9.00 13.70
CA HIS A 41 10.83 9.18 15.08
C HIS A 41 11.47 8.16 16.03
N PHE A 42 11.50 6.87 15.68
CA PHE A 42 12.12 5.84 16.50
C PHE A 42 13.65 5.95 16.53
N GLN A 43 14.28 6.39 15.45
CA GLN A 43 15.72 6.67 15.44
C GLN A 43 16.10 7.70 16.52
N GLU A 44 15.32 8.78 16.64
CA GLU A 44 15.51 9.80 17.67
C GLU A 44 15.15 9.32 19.08
N SER A 45 13.95 8.75 19.23
CA SER A 45 13.42 8.40 20.55
C SER A 45 14.18 7.27 21.24
N PHE A 46 14.72 6.32 20.45
CA PHE A 46 15.44 5.14 20.97
C PHE A 46 16.95 5.15 20.68
N HIS A 47 17.45 6.19 19.98
CA HIS A 47 18.86 6.27 19.55
C HIS A 47 19.32 5.02 18.79
N ILE A 48 18.46 4.50 17.92
CA ILE A 48 18.70 3.29 17.12
C ILE A 48 19.14 3.64 15.69
N SER A 49 19.81 2.68 15.04
CA SER A 49 20.27 2.84 13.66
C SER A 49 19.09 2.84 12.66
N LYS A 50 19.37 3.29 11.42
CA LYS A 50 18.42 3.24 10.31
C LYS A 50 17.99 1.79 9.99
N THR A 51 18.92 0.84 10.08
CA THR A 51 18.66 -0.59 9.95
C THR A 51 17.65 -1.09 10.98
N MET A 52 17.86 -0.72 12.25
CA MET A 52 16.94 -1.12 13.33
C MET A 52 15.56 -0.51 13.13
N SER A 53 15.46 0.76 12.81
CA SER A 53 14.18 1.43 12.60
C SER A 53 13.38 0.83 11.43
N ALA A 54 14.05 0.32 10.40
CA ALA A 54 13.41 -0.36 9.26
C ALA A 54 12.70 -1.67 9.63
N LEU A 55 12.93 -2.22 10.85
CA LEU A 55 12.16 -3.35 11.35
C LEU A 55 10.67 -3.01 11.52
N THR A 56 10.30 -1.74 11.61
CA THR A 56 8.90 -1.30 11.59
C THR A 56 8.21 -1.69 10.29
N GLN A 57 8.86 -1.45 9.15
CA GLN A 57 8.38 -1.85 7.83
C GLN A 57 8.41 -3.37 7.69
N ALA A 58 9.51 -4.00 8.11
CA ALA A 58 9.64 -5.46 8.07
C ALA A 58 8.52 -6.17 8.87
N ALA A 59 8.11 -5.62 10.01
CA ALA A 59 7.02 -6.15 10.82
C ALA A 59 5.68 -6.07 10.08
N VAL A 60 5.33 -4.90 9.53
CA VAL A 60 4.04 -4.70 8.84
C VAL A 60 3.98 -5.53 7.57
N TYR A 61 4.98 -5.43 6.68
CA TYR A 61 4.98 -6.16 5.41
C TYR A 61 5.25 -7.66 5.59
N GLY A 62 5.99 -8.06 6.63
CA GLY A 62 6.12 -9.45 7.05
C GLY A 62 4.79 -10.03 7.55
N ALA A 63 4.00 -9.24 8.26
CA ALA A 63 2.65 -9.63 8.67
C ALA A 63 1.73 -9.85 7.45
N TYR A 64 1.83 -9.01 6.42
CA TYR A 64 1.10 -9.22 5.15
C TYR A 64 1.42 -10.59 4.53
N PHE A 65 2.68 -10.96 4.49
CA PHE A 65 3.09 -12.25 3.96
C PHE A 65 2.54 -13.42 4.79
N LEU A 66 2.71 -13.37 6.11
CA LEU A 66 2.31 -14.46 7.01
C LEU A 66 0.79 -14.56 7.15
N MET A 67 0.07 -13.42 7.17
CA MET A 67 -1.37 -13.38 7.41
C MET A 67 -2.22 -13.54 6.14
N ALA A 68 -1.64 -13.42 4.94
CA ALA A 68 -2.39 -13.53 3.68
C ALA A 68 -3.17 -14.85 3.55
N LEU A 69 -2.54 -15.98 3.85
CA LEU A 69 -3.19 -17.29 3.81
C LEU A 69 -4.21 -17.47 4.95
N PRO A 70 -3.90 -17.17 6.23
CA PRO A 70 -4.88 -17.18 7.31
C PRO A 70 -6.09 -16.28 7.06
N ALA A 71 -5.88 -15.07 6.53
CA ALA A 71 -6.96 -14.15 6.18
C ALA A 71 -7.90 -14.74 5.12
N GLY A 72 -7.34 -15.30 4.06
CA GLY A 72 -8.09 -16.02 3.04
C GLY A 72 -8.88 -17.19 3.61
N TRP A 73 -8.31 -17.95 4.55
CA TRP A 73 -8.99 -19.05 5.24
C TRP A 73 -10.14 -18.55 6.12
N ILE A 74 -9.95 -17.48 6.89
CA ILE A 74 -10.99 -16.83 7.71
C ILE A 74 -12.17 -16.42 6.83
N ILE A 75 -11.90 -15.79 5.69
CA ILE A 75 -12.95 -15.33 4.76
C ILE A 75 -13.69 -16.53 4.18
N ARG A 76 -12.99 -17.58 3.79
CA ARG A 76 -13.57 -18.79 3.22
C ARG A 76 -14.49 -19.50 4.22
N MET A 77 -14.08 -19.61 5.49
CA MET A 77 -14.82 -20.32 6.52
C MET A 77 -15.98 -19.48 7.10
N TRP A 78 -15.74 -18.20 7.34
CA TRP A 78 -16.65 -17.37 8.13
C TRP A 78 -17.24 -16.18 7.37
N GLY A 79 -16.84 -15.96 6.11
CA GLY A 79 -17.32 -14.90 5.25
C GLY A 79 -16.58 -13.58 5.39
N TYR A 80 -16.76 -12.73 4.41
CA TYR A 80 -16.07 -11.44 4.31
C TYR A 80 -16.33 -10.51 5.50
N ARG A 81 -17.56 -10.46 6.01
CA ARG A 81 -17.91 -9.64 7.17
C ARG A 81 -17.07 -9.98 8.40
N ARG A 82 -16.88 -11.27 8.69
CA ARG A 82 -16.04 -11.71 9.81
C ARG A 82 -14.57 -11.43 9.53
N GLY A 83 -14.12 -11.54 8.29
CA GLY A 83 -12.78 -11.13 7.88
C GLY A 83 -12.51 -9.64 8.18
N VAL A 84 -13.44 -8.75 7.81
CA VAL A 84 -13.35 -7.31 8.14
C VAL A 84 -13.31 -7.08 9.65
N ILE A 85 -14.22 -7.70 10.42
CA ILE A 85 -14.27 -7.53 11.88
C ILE A 85 -12.98 -8.04 12.54
N THR A 86 -12.47 -9.20 12.12
CA THR A 86 -11.20 -9.74 12.63
C THR A 86 -10.04 -8.77 12.33
N GLY A 87 -10.01 -8.22 11.11
CA GLY A 87 -9.01 -7.24 10.73
C GLY A 87 -9.05 -5.98 11.59
N LEU A 88 -10.24 -5.40 11.81
CA LEU A 88 -10.43 -4.24 12.67
C LEU A 88 -10.04 -4.51 14.14
N VAL A 89 -10.39 -5.69 14.67
CA VAL A 89 -10.06 -6.07 16.04
C VAL A 89 -8.54 -6.20 16.20
N LEU A 90 -7.86 -6.89 15.28
CA LEU A 90 -6.40 -7.00 15.29
C LEU A 90 -5.72 -5.63 15.16
N PHE A 91 -6.19 -4.80 14.23
CA PHE A 91 -5.67 -3.42 14.08
C PHE A 91 -5.85 -2.62 15.37
N GLY A 92 -7.06 -2.62 15.95
CA GLY A 92 -7.35 -1.88 17.18
C GLY A 92 -6.52 -2.37 18.36
N ILE A 93 -6.37 -3.69 18.55
CA ILE A 93 -5.50 -4.27 19.59
C ILE A 93 -4.05 -3.84 19.37
N GLY A 94 -3.51 -3.99 18.17
CA GLY A 94 -2.14 -3.58 17.85
C GLY A 94 -1.90 -2.09 18.10
N ALA A 95 -2.87 -1.23 17.76
CA ALA A 95 -2.79 0.20 18.03
C ALA A 95 -2.83 0.52 19.54
N LEU A 96 -3.68 -0.16 20.32
CA LEU A 96 -3.72 0.00 21.78
C LEU A 96 -2.48 -0.55 22.50
N MET A 97 -1.77 -1.51 21.90
CA MET A 97 -0.49 -2.00 22.40
C MET A 97 0.59 -0.91 22.44
N PHE A 98 0.44 0.19 21.73
CA PHE A 98 1.34 1.35 21.84
C PHE A 98 1.31 1.97 23.24
N ILE A 99 0.20 1.85 24.00
CA ILE A 99 0.09 2.36 25.37
C ILE A 99 1.07 1.64 26.32
N PRO A 100 1.00 0.30 26.48
CA PRO A 100 2.00 -0.39 27.30
C PRO A 100 3.41 -0.31 26.67
N GLY A 101 3.56 -0.30 25.35
CA GLY A 101 4.84 -0.11 24.67
C GLY A 101 5.56 1.17 25.08
N SER A 102 4.82 2.28 25.16
CA SER A 102 5.34 3.57 25.63
C SER A 102 5.72 3.55 27.11
N ARG A 103 4.97 2.83 27.97
CA ARG A 103 5.29 2.71 29.40
C ARG A 103 6.54 1.86 29.64
N ILE A 104 6.70 0.77 28.88
CA ILE A 104 7.86 -0.14 28.95
C ILE A 104 9.07 0.50 28.27
N ASN A 105 8.86 1.50 27.41
CA ASN A 105 9.86 2.16 26.56
C ASN A 105 10.69 1.17 25.74
N SER A 106 10.02 0.23 25.06
CA SER A 106 10.67 -0.85 24.30
C SER A 106 10.36 -0.74 22.80
N PHE A 107 11.39 -0.54 22.00
CA PHE A 107 11.29 -0.53 20.53
C PHE A 107 10.71 -1.84 20.00
N TYR A 108 11.17 -2.99 20.49
CA TYR A 108 10.68 -4.30 20.05
C TYR A 108 9.20 -4.53 20.35
N PHE A 109 8.70 -3.91 21.43
CA PHE A 109 7.27 -3.97 21.72
C PHE A 109 6.44 -3.19 20.71
N PHE A 110 6.95 -2.05 20.22
CA PHE A 110 6.31 -1.31 19.12
C PHE A 110 6.38 -2.08 17.80
N VAL A 111 7.50 -2.76 17.50
CA VAL A 111 7.62 -3.64 16.33
C VAL A 111 6.59 -4.78 16.38
N LEU A 112 6.39 -5.39 17.54
CA LEU A 112 5.34 -6.40 17.76
C LEU A 112 3.94 -5.80 17.57
N SER A 113 3.69 -4.61 18.08
CA SER A 113 2.41 -3.90 17.92
C SER A 113 2.11 -3.62 16.44
N LEU A 114 3.11 -3.19 15.68
CA LEU A 114 3.02 -2.97 14.25
C LEU A 114 2.79 -4.26 13.46
N PHE A 115 3.39 -5.37 13.89
CA PHE A 115 3.11 -6.68 13.31
C PHE A 115 1.63 -7.07 13.49
N VAL A 116 1.07 -6.85 14.69
CA VAL A 116 -0.36 -7.12 14.95
C VAL A 116 -1.26 -6.20 14.12
N ILE A 117 -0.91 -4.92 13.99
CA ILE A 117 -1.58 -3.98 13.08
C ILE A 117 -1.52 -4.51 11.64
N GLY A 118 -0.35 -4.94 11.16
CA GLY A 118 -0.15 -5.50 9.82
C GLY A 118 -1.02 -6.72 9.56
N CYS A 119 -1.17 -7.63 10.54
CA CYS A 119 -2.12 -8.75 10.46
C CYS A 119 -3.56 -8.26 10.27
N GLY A 120 -3.94 -7.21 11.00
CA GLY A 120 -5.26 -6.57 10.88
C GLY A 120 -5.47 -5.96 9.50
N LEU A 121 -4.49 -5.19 9.01
CA LEU A 121 -4.54 -4.56 7.69
C LEU A 121 -4.65 -5.59 6.56
N THR A 122 -3.93 -6.71 6.65
CA THR A 122 -4.02 -7.82 5.70
C THR A 122 -5.43 -8.40 5.63
N CYS A 123 -6.06 -8.66 6.78
CA CYS A 123 -7.45 -9.12 6.83
C CYS A 123 -8.42 -8.10 6.24
N LEU A 124 -8.22 -6.81 6.51
CA LEU A 124 -9.05 -5.74 5.97
C LEU A 124 -8.93 -5.66 4.45
N GLU A 125 -7.72 -5.65 3.92
CA GLU A 125 -7.49 -5.54 2.48
C GLU A 125 -8.09 -6.72 1.72
N THR A 126 -7.85 -7.94 2.20
CA THR A 126 -8.38 -9.17 1.60
C THR A 126 -9.91 -9.22 1.63
N SER A 127 -10.55 -8.59 2.64
CA SER A 127 -12.00 -8.64 2.82
C SER A 127 -12.72 -7.44 2.20
N ALA A 128 -12.22 -6.20 2.35
CA ALA A 128 -12.93 -4.99 1.98
C ALA A 128 -12.99 -4.77 0.46
N ASN A 129 -11.95 -5.17 -0.29
CA ASN A 129 -11.94 -5.05 -1.74
C ASN A 129 -13.15 -5.78 -2.40
N PRO A 130 -13.40 -7.07 -2.12
CA PRO A 130 -14.59 -7.74 -2.65
C PRO A 130 -15.91 -7.14 -2.14
N TYR A 131 -15.93 -6.59 -0.93
CA TYR A 131 -17.16 -5.95 -0.42
C TYR A 131 -17.60 -4.78 -1.28
N THR A 132 -16.67 -3.93 -1.75
CA THR A 132 -17.04 -2.77 -2.56
C THR A 132 -17.66 -3.17 -3.90
N THR A 133 -17.31 -4.35 -4.43
CA THR A 133 -17.84 -4.82 -5.73
C THR A 133 -19.32 -5.19 -5.67
N VAL A 134 -19.82 -5.62 -4.51
CA VAL A 134 -21.19 -6.12 -4.35
C VAL A 134 -22.17 -5.11 -3.73
N LEU A 135 -21.69 -3.93 -3.34
CA LEU A 135 -22.52 -2.88 -2.73
C LEU A 135 -23.18 -1.98 -3.79
N GLY A 136 -23.99 -2.55 -4.68
CA GLY A 136 -24.75 -1.85 -5.72
C GLY A 136 -24.77 -2.59 -7.07
N HIS A 137 -25.10 -1.87 -8.15
CA HIS A 137 -25.25 -2.47 -9.48
C HIS A 137 -23.91 -3.09 -9.96
N PRO A 138 -23.90 -4.34 -10.49
CA PRO A 138 -22.70 -5.03 -10.95
C PRO A 138 -21.85 -4.22 -11.94
N ASP A 139 -22.48 -3.60 -12.97
CA ASP A 139 -21.78 -2.79 -13.98
C ASP A 139 -21.05 -1.55 -13.41
N LYS A 140 -21.28 -1.23 -12.14
CA LYS A 140 -20.64 -0.09 -11.45
C LYS A 140 -19.64 -0.53 -10.37
N ALA A 141 -19.27 -1.79 -10.33
CA ALA A 141 -18.30 -2.34 -9.37
C ALA A 141 -16.95 -1.61 -9.43
N GLU A 142 -16.41 -1.39 -10.64
CA GLU A 142 -15.14 -0.67 -10.83
C GLU A 142 -15.19 0.77 -10.32
N SER A 143 -16.31 1.47 -10.56
CA SER A 143 -16.49 2.84 -10.05
C SER A 143 -16.48 2.89 -8.52
N ARG A 144 -17.07 1.90 -7.86
CA ARG A 144 -17.07 1.79 -6.39
C ARG A 144 -15.69 1.49 -5.83
N ILE A 145 -14.95 0.56 -6.43
CA ILE A 145 -13.56 0.28 -6.03
C ILE A 145 -12.70 1.54 -6.17
N ASN A 146 -12.78 2.23 -7.32
CA ASN A 146 -12.00 3.45 -7.55
C ASN A 146 -12.32 4.54 -6.54
N LEU A 147 -13.60 4.72 -6.19
CA LEU A 147 -14.00 5.69 -5.17
C LEU A 147 -13.44 5.31 -3.78
N SER A 148 -13.49 4.04 -3.40
CA SER A 148 -12.89 3.57 -2.13
C SER A 148 -11.36 3.71 -2.13
N GLN A 149 -10.70 3.40 -3.23
CA GLN A 149 -9.25 3.59 -3.38
C GLN A 149 -8.83 5.07 -3.36
N SER A 150 -9.71 5.98 -3.77
CA SER A 150 -9.47 7.42 -3.62
C SER A 150 -9.42 7.83 -2.14
N LEU A 151 -10.30 7.26 -1.30
CA LEU A 151 -10.24 7.47 0.15
C LEU A 151 -8.97 6.88 0.77
N ASN A 152 -8.49 5.74 0.28
CA ASN A 152 -7.17 5.21 0.66
C ASN A 152 -6.05 6.20 0.32
N GLY A 153 -6.05 6.77 -0.88
CA GLY A 153 -5.07 7.79 -1.28
C GLY A 153 -5.08 9.03 -0.38
N ILE A 154 -6.27 9.49 0.04
CA ILE A 154 -6.40 10.58 1.03
C ILE A 154 -5.78 10.15 2.37
N GLY A 155 -5.98 8.91 2.81
CA GLY A 155 -5.35 8.36 4.01
C GLY A 155 -3.81 8.43 3.96
N TRP A 156 -3.21 8.08 2.83
CA TRP A 156 -1.77 8.17 2.59
C TRP A 156 -1.23 9.61 2.67
N ILE A 157 -2.04 10.62 2.35
CA ILE A 157 -1.67 12.04 2.50
C ILE A 157 -1.81 12.47 3.97
N VAL A 158 -2.94 12.12 4.60
CA VAL A 158 -3.25 12.56 5.98
C VAL A 158 -2.34 11.86 6.99
N GLY A 159 -1.86 10.64 6.73
CA GLY A 159 -0.97 9.90 7.62
C GLY A 159 0.33 10.63 7.95
N PRO A 160 1.19 10.96 6.98
CA PRO A 160 2.42 11.72 7.22
C PRO A 160 2.15 13.14 7.71
N LEU A 161 1.07 13.78 7.24
CA LEU A 161 0.68 15.11 7.68
C LEU A 161 0.40 15.12 9.19
N VAL A 162 -0.49 14.28 9.66
CA VAL A 162 -0.87 14.23 11.09
C VAL A 162 0.25 13.59 11.92
N GLY A 163 0.82 12.48 11.46
CA GLY A 163 1.89 11.77 12.15
C GLY A 163 3.13 12.65 12.33
N GLY A 164 3.58 13.32 11.27
CA GLY A 164 4.73 14.21 11.32
C GLY A 164 4.53 15.40 12.27
N GLN A 165 3.38 16.04 12.18
CA GLN A 165 3.07 17.18 13.06
C GLN A 165 2.98 16.76 14.53
N LEU A 166 2.40 15.62 14.86
CA LEU A 166 2.27 15.16 16.25
C LEU A 166 3.59 14.61 16.80
N LEU A 167 4.23 13.71 16.07
CA LEU A 167 5.40 12.99 16.58
C LEU A 167 6.65 13.88 16.71
N PHE A 168 6.89 14.76 15.73
CA PHE A 168 8.03 15.70 15.79
C PHE A 168 7.77 16.94 16.64
N SER A 169 6.52 17.14 17.10
CA SER A 169 6.21 18.14 18.14
C SER A 169 6.35 17.60 19.58
N GLY A 170 6.85 16.40 19.76
CA GLY A 170 7.08 15.80 21.08
C GLY A 170 5.83 15.17 21.72
N VAL A 171 4.75 14.98 20.96
CA VAL A 171 3.57 14.26 21.44
C VAL A 171 3.92 12.77 21.61
N ASN A 172 3.55 12.20 22.77
CA ASN A 172 3.78 10.77 23.01
C ASN A 172 3.06 9.92 21.96
N ILE A 173 3.81 9.03 21.30
CA ILE A 173 3.33 8.16 20.22
C ILE A 173 2.12 7.31 20.63
N ALA A 174 1.97 6.96 21.91
CA ALA A 174 0.84 6.18 22.39
C ALA A 174 -0.50 6.92 22.20
N ILE A 175 -0.51 8.26 22.23
CA ILE A 175 -1.75 9.06 22.14
C ILE A 175 -2.41 8.91 20.75
N PRO A 176 -1.76 9.24 19.63
CA PRO A 176 -2.38 9.10 18.31
C PRO A 176 -2.77 7.66 18.01
N TYR A 177 -1.93 6.68 18.38
CA TYR A 177 -2.25 5.27 18.16
C TYR A 177 -3.42 4.78 19.04
N ALA A 178 -3.52 5.23 20.29
CA ALA A 178 -4.66 4.91 21.15
C ALA A 178 -5.97 5.48 20.59
N LEU A 179 -5.97 6.72 20.11
CA LEU A 179 -7.14 7.33 19.47
C LEU A 179 -7.59 6.55 18.23
N VAL A 180 -6.64 6.19 17.37
CA VAL A 180 -6.91 5.34 16.20
C VAL A 180 -7.43 3.97 16.64
N GLY A 181 -6.82 3.33 17.63
CA GLY A 181 -7.23 2.02 18.13
C GLY A 181 -8.66 2.02 18.67
N ILE A 182 -9.01 3.02 19.49
CA ILE A 182 -10.38 3.19 20.02
C ILE A 182 -11.37 3.40 18.88
N PHE A 183 -11.04 4.27 17.93
CA PHE A 183 -11.89 4.54 16.76
C PHE A 183 -12.13 3.28 15.93
N VAL A 184 -11.06 2.53 15.62
CA VAL A 184 -11.12 1.28 14.85
C VAL A 184 -11.98 0.23 15.55
N LEU A 185 -11.84 0.07 16.87
CA LEU A 185 -12.65 -0.86 17.65
C LEU A 185 -14.13 -0.41 17.73
N ALA A 186 -14.40 0.88 17.80
CA ALA A 186 -15.76 1.40 17.71
C ALA A 186 -16.39 1.09 16.35
N VAL A 187 -15.64 1.25 15.24
CA VAL A 187 -16.09 0.85 13.90
C VAL A 187 -16.34 -0.66 13.84
N ALA A 188 -15.46 -1.49 14.43
CA ALA A 188 -15.65 -2.94 14.50
C ALA A 188 -16.94 -3.30 15.24
N LEU A 189 -17.23 -2.64 16.36
CA LEU A 189 -18.45 -2.81 17.14
C LEU A 189 -19.70 -2.46 16.32
N VAL A 190 -19.70 -1.32 15.63
CA VAL A 190 -20.80 -0.89 14.76
C VAL A 190 -21.01 -1.90 13.64
N LEU A 191 -19.94 -2.32 12.93
CA LEU A 191 -20.02 -3.32 11.86
C LEU A 191 -20.48 -4.69 12.37
N SER A 192 -20.20 -5.03 13.63
CA SER A 192 -20.70 -6.28 14.25
C SER A 192 -22.21 -6.28 14.45
N ARG A 193 -22.86 -5.11 14.47
CA ARG A 193 -24.34 -4.97 14.63
C ARG A 193 -25.09 -4.79 13.31
N ILE A 194 -24.41 -4.37 12.24
CA ILE A 194 -25.03 -4.13 10.93
C ILE A 194 -25.02 -5.42 10.11
N LYS A 195 -26.15 -5.77 9.48
CA LYS A 195 -26.23 -6.86 8.52
C LYS A 195 -25.71 -6.34 7.17
N LEU A 196 -24.54 -6.81 6.74
CA LEU A 196 -24.00 -6.53 5.42
C LEU A 196 -24.28 -7.69 4.46
N PRO A 197 -24.53 -7.42 3.16
CA PRO A 197 -24.70 -8.48 2.16
C PRO A 197 -23.41 -9.33 2.05
N ASP A 198 -23.56 -10.63 1.75
CA ASP A 198 -22.42 -11.53 1.59
C ASP A 198 -22.01 -11.60 0.10
N PRO A 199 -20.80 -11.15 -0.27
CA PRO A 199 -20.28 -11.17 -1.64
C PRO A 199 -20.22 -12.57 -2.28
N ARG A 200 -20.19 -13.64 -1.48
CA ARG A 200 -20.12 -15.01 -1.99
C ARG A 200 -21.32 -15.37 -2.87
N ARG A 201 -22.50 -14.87 -2.57
CA ARG A 201 -23.72 -15.13 -3.36
C ARG A 201 -23.69 -14.49 -4.74
N ALA A 202 -22.96 -13.40 -4.92
CA ALA A 202 -22.83 -12.74 -6.21
C ALA A 202 -21.79 -13.42 -7.12
N HIS A 203 -20.76 -14.07 -6.55
CA HIS A 203 -19.71 -14.74 -7.32
C HIS A 203 -20.03 -16.17 -7.75
N GLU A 204 -20.97 -16.84 -7.08
CA GLU A 204 -21.43 -18.19 -7.47
C GLU A 204 -22.25 -18.19 -8.77
N ALA A 205 -22.80 -17.04 -9.17
CA ALA A 205 -23.57 -16.90 -10.40
C ALA A 205 -22.70 -16.76 -11.69
N ASP A 206 -21.43 -16.31 -11.55
CA ASP A 206 -20.57 -15.99 -12.70
C ASP A 206 -19.64 -17.12 -13.16
N THR A 207 -19.68 -18.32 -12.56
CA THR A 207 -18.69 -19.38 -12.81
C THR A 207 -19.02 -20.33 -13.95
N ASN A 208 -20.02 -20.08 -14.78
CA ASN A 208 -20.46 -20.97 -15.86
C ASN A 208 -20.05 -20.54 -17.29
N GLU A 209 -19.20 -19.55 -17.47
CA GLU A 209 -18.61 -19.30 -18.78
C GLU A 209 -17.48 -20.32 -19.03
N MET A 210 -17.57 -21.06 -20.16
CA MET A 210 -16.51 -21.92 -20.67
C MET A 210 -15.28 -21.05 -21.00
N VAL A 211 -14.37 -20.95 -20.06
CA VAL A 211 -13.09 -20.23 -20.25
C VAL A 211 -12.18 -21.13 -21.08
N GLU A 212 -11.83 -20.67 -22.29
CA GLU A 212 -10.83 -21.31 -23.14
C GLU A 212 -9.54 -21.58 -22.32
N GLU A 213 -9.11 -22.83 -22.22
CA GLU A 213 -7.96 -23.24 -21.41
C GLU A 213 -6.65 -22.65 -21.98
N LYS A 214 -6.27 -21.46 -21.54
CA LYS A 214 -4.96 -20.87 -21.86
C LYS A 214 -3.92 -21.33 -20.83
N PRO A 215 -2.84 -22.00 -21.26
CA PRO A 215 -1.82 -22.45 -20.34
C PRO A 215 -1.07 -21.27 -19.70
N MET A 216 -0.67 -21.42 -18.43
CA MET A 216 0.14 -20.45 -17.71
C MET A 216 1.52 -20.33 -18.34
N ARG A 217 1.95 -19.12 -18.65
CA ARG A 217 3.32 -18.80 -19.10
C ARG A 217 4.23 -18.61 -17.88
N VAL A 218 4.70 -19.72 -17.31
CA VAL A 218 5.38 -19.77 -16.01
C VAL A 218 6.55 -18.78 -15.92
N MET A 219 7.43 -18.73 -16.93
CA MET A 219 8.60 -17.83 -16.93
C MET A 219 8.19 -16.36 -16.99
N ALA A 220 7.23 -15.99 -17.84
CA ALA A 220 6.74 -14.63 -17.95
C ALA A 220 6.00 -14.19 -16.69
N PHE A 221 5.22 -15.08 -16.09
CA PHE A 221 4.55 -14.84 -14.81
C PHE A 221 5.56 -14.69 -13.67
N GLY A 222 6.56 -15.57 -13.58
CA GLY A 222 7.63 -15.49 -12.58
C GLY A 222 8.41 -14.17 -12.66
N PHE A 223 8.70 -13.68 -13.89
CA PHE A 223 9.33 -12.37 -14.07
C PHE A 223 8.39 -11.23 -13.65
N GLY A 224 7.08 -11.35 -13.90
CA GLY A 224 6.07 -10.42 -13.39
C GLY A 224 6.01 -10.39 -11.85
N MET A 225 6.09 -11.55 -11.18
CA MET A 225 6.17 -11.65 -9.72
C MET A 225 7.44 -10.97 -9.18
N LEU A 226 8.60 -11.25 -9.76
CA LEU A 226 9.85 -10.59 -9.38
C LEU A 226 9.76 -9.07 -9.56
N THR A 227 9.21 -8.62 -10.68
CA THR A 227 9.03 -7.19 -10.97
C THR A 227 8.13 -6.52 -9.95
N LEU A 228 7.03 -7.16 -9.55
CA LEU A 228 6.12 -6.63 -8.54
C LEU A 228 6.77 -6.59 -7.15
N PHE A 229 7.53 -7.64 -6.78
CA PHE A 229 8.33 -7.66 -5.57
C PHE A 229 9.32 -6.49 -5.53
N LEU A 230 10.08 -6.28 -6.61
CA LEU A 230 11.05 -5.19 -6.70
C LEU A 230 10.39 -3.81 -6.70
N TYR A 231 9.20 -3.69 -7.30
CA TYR A 231 8.43 -2.45 -7.23
C TYR A 231 8.04 -2.11 -5.78
N VAL A 232 7.44 -3.06 -5.05
CA VAL A 232 7.04 -2.82 -3.66
C VAL A 232 8.27 -2.58 -2.77
N ALA A 233 9.37 -3.29 -3.03
CA ALA A 233 10.64 -3.07 -2.39
C ALA A 233 11.14 -1.62 -2.59
N ALA A 234 11.18 -1.14 -3.83
CA ALA A 234 11.60 0.21 -4.15
C ALA A 234 10.68 1.27 -3.51
N GLN A 235 9.37 1.16 -3.73
CA GLN A 235 8.38 2.11 -3.21
C GLN A 235 8.45 2.23 -1.69
N THR A 236 8.47 1.10 -0.98
CA THR A 236 8.55 1.12 0.49
C THR A 236 9.88 1.70 0.96
N GLY A 237 10.98 1.36 0.29
CA GLY A 237 12.29 1.92 0.60
C GLY A 237 12.35 3.45 0.43
N VAL A 238 11.80 3.95 -0.68
CA VAL A 238 11.70 5.40 -0.96
C VAL A 238 10.88 6.08 0.12
N ASN A 239 9.69 5.59 0.40
CA ASN A 239 8.78 6.16 1.40
C ASN A 239 9.42 6.20 2.79
N SER A 240 9.98 5.08 3.23
CA SER A 240 10.53 4.91 4.58
C SER A 240 11.71 5.82 4.89
N PHE A 241 12.49 6.18 3.87
CA PHE A 241 13.72 6.96 4.04
C PHE A 241 13.68 8.35 3.40
N PHE A 242 12.55 8.77 2.86
CA PHE A 242 12.41 10.13 2.32
C PHE A 242 12.74 11.20 3.37
N ILE A 243 12.20 11.10 4.59
CA ILE A 243 12.42 12.08 5.66
C ILE A 243 13.90 12.09 6.09
N ASN A 244 14.51 10.91 6.21
CA ASN A 244 15.94 10.81 6.54
C ASN A 244 16.81 11.45 5.45
N TYR A 245 16.50 11.20 4.18
CA TYR A 245 17.21 11.81 3.07
C TYR A 245 17.02 13.34 3.03
N ALA A 246 15.78 13.81 3.26
CA ALA A 246 15.45 15.23 3.27
C ALA A 246 16.22 15.98 4.36
N GLU A 247 16.37 15.38 5.55
CA GLU A 247 17.17 15.93 6.64
C GLU A 247 18.66 15.92 6.31
N GLU A 248 19.20 14.78 5.85
CA GLU A 248 20.63 14.57 5.64
C GLU A 248 21.17 15.30 4.40
N SER A 249 20.46 15.20 3.26
CA SER A 249 20.97 15.65 1.95
C SER A 249 20.36 16.97 1.46
N ILE A 250 19.20 17.36 1.99
CA ILE A 250 18.50 18.60 1.58
C ILE A 250 18.50 19.62 2.72
N HIS A 251 18.79 19.20 3.95
CA HIS A 251 18.80 20.02 5.17
C HIS A 251 17.44 20.63 5.52
N ILE A 252 16.36 19.82 5.33
CA ILE A 252 15.00 20.15 5.70
C ILE A 252 14.67 19.50 7.04
N GLU A 253 14.09 20.24 7.97
CA GLU A 253 13.62 19.70 9.25
C GLU A 253 12.58 18.59 9.04
N LYS A 254 12.58 17.56 9.88
CA LYS A 254 11.69 16.38 9.76
C LYS A 254 10.22 16.73 9.70
N GLN A 255 9.80 17.73 10.48
CA GLN A 255 8.43 18.20 10.48
C GLN A 255 8.04 18.78 9.11
N ALA A 256 8.89 19.62 8.51
CA ALA A 256 8.69 20.13 7.16
C ALA A 256 8.80 19.04 6.10
N ALA A 257 9.75 18.11 6.25
CA ALA A 257 9.90 16.96 5.35
C ALA A 257 8.63 16.08 5.33
N SER A 258 7.94 15.91 6.47
CA SER A 258 6.67 15.19 6.52
C SER A 258 5.54 15.88 5.72
N LEU A 259 5.55 17.23 5.65
CA LEU A 259 4.63 17.99 4.80
C LEU A 259 4.95 17.81 3.30
N TYR A 260 6.24 17.82 2.93
CA TYR A 260 6.67 17.52 1.56
C TYR A 260 6.31 16.09 1.15
N LEU A 261 6.45 15.13 2.06
CA LEU A 261 6.01 13.75 1.83
C LEU A 261 4.50 13.68 1.60
N ALA A 262 3.71 14.32 2.47
CA ALA A 262 2.26 14.30 2.41
C ALA A 262 1.72 14.93 1.11
N PHE A 263 2.08 16.19 0.85
CA PHE A 263 1.50 16.94 -0.28
C PHE A 263 2.28 16.76 -1.58
N GLY A 264 3.62 16.82 -1.52
CA GLY A 264 4.48 16.67 -2.68
C GLY A 264 4.60 15.21 -3.12
N GLY A 265 4.91 14.30 -2.18
CA GLY A 265 5.04 12.88 -2.46
C GLY A 265 3.69 12.19 -2.69
N MET A 266 2.93 11.97 -1.63
CA MET A 266 1.67 11.23 -1.68
C MET A 266 0.58 11.96 -2.47
N GLY A 267 0.58 13.30 -2.48
CA GLY A 267 -0.32 14.11 -3.31
C GLY A 267 -0.08 13.86 -4.81
N LEU A 268 1.18 13.91 -5.26
CA LEU A 268 1.53 13.62 -6.66
C LEU A 268 1.32 12.14 -7.02
N PHE A 269 1.60 11.23 -6.09
CA PHE A 269 1.27 9.82 -6.26
C PHE A 269 -0.24 9.61 -6.49
N PHE A 270 -1.08 10.28 -5.71
CA PHE A 270 -2.54 10.23 -5.87
C PHE A 270 -2.99 10.81 -7.22
N ILE A 271 -2.50 12.00 -7.58
CA ILE A 271 -2.81 12.65 -8.87
C ILE A 271 -2.34 11.78 -10.04
N GLY A 272 -1.11 11.26 -9.96
CA GLY A 272 -0.53 10.38 -10.99
C GLY A 272 -1.35 9.09 -11.18
N ARG A 273 -1.90 8.53 -10.10
CA ARG A 273 -2.77 7.34 -10.17
C ARG A 273 -4.08 7.64 -10.92
N LEU A 274 -4.70 8.79 -10.65
CA LEU A 274 -5.91 9.20 -11.36
C LEU A 274 -5.62 9.49 -12.83
N ALA A 275 -4.59 10.29 -13.11
CA ALA A 275 -4.19 10.63 -14.47
C ALA A 275 -3.76 9.40 -15.27
N GLY A 276 -2.98 8.51 -14.67
CA GLY A 276 -2.52 7.28 -15.33
C GLY A 276 -3.67 6.34 -15.67
N GLY A 277 -4.70 6.24 -14.82
CA GLY A 277 -5.92 5.49 -15.12
C GLY A 277 -6.63 6.02 -16.36
N VAL A 278 -6.69 7.35 -16.55
CA VAL A 278 -7.26 7.97 -17.75
C VAL A 278 -6.36 7.76 -18.97
N ILE A 279 -5.05 7.96 -18.83
CA ILE A 279 -4.08 7.80 -19.93
C ILE A 279 -4.10 6.37 -20.49
N MET A 280 -4.22 5.36 -19.64
CA MET A 280 -4.26 3.95 -20.06
C MET A 280 -5.52 3.56 -20.87
N ASN A 281 -6.54 4.42 -20.96
CA ASN A 281 -7.64 4.22 -21.91
C ASN A 281 -7.23 4.53 -23.36
N TYR A 282 -6.15 5.29 -23.56
CA TYR A 282 -5.68 5.75 -24.89
C TYR A 282 -4.30 5.20 -25.25
N VAL A 283 -3.49 4.84 -24.24
CA VAL A 283 -2.10 4.38 -24.41
C VAL A 283 -1.96 3.00 -23.77
N GLN A 284 -1.24 2.12 -24.46
CA GLN A 284 -1.01 0.77 -23.95
C GLN A 284 -0.36 0.78 -22.56
N PRO A 285 -0.88 0.01 -21.58
CA PRO A 285 -0.35 -0.03 -20.21
C PRO A 285 1.16 -0.31 -20.13
N ARG A 286 1.67 -1.11 -21.05
CA ARG A 286 3.11 -1.41 -21.15
C ARG A 286 3.95 -0.15 -21.44
N LEU A 287 3.49 0.71 -22.37
CA LEU A 287 4.23 1.93 -22.74
C LEU A 287 4.17 2.96 -21.61
N VAL A 288 3.02 3.06 -20.93
CA VAL A 288 2.89 3.92 -19.74
C VAL A 288 3.80 3.43 -18.64
N LEU A 289 3.86 2.10 -18.38
CA LEU A 289 4.78 1.51 -17.41
C LEU A 289 6.25 1.80 -17.76
N LEU A 290 6.62 1.68 -19.04
CA LEU A 290 7.98 1.97 -19.50
C LEU A 290 8.35 3.45 -19.30
N ALA A 291 7.45 4.37 -19.65
CA ALA A 291 7.67 5.80 -19.44
C ALA A 291 7.83 6.13 -17.96
N CYS A 292 6.99 5.57 -17.10
CA CYS A 292 7.10 5.71 -15.66
C CYS A 292 8.40 5.09 -15.11
N ALA A 293 8.81 3.91 -15.60
CA ALA A 293 10.07 3.28 -15.19
C ALA A 293 11.30 4.12 -15.58
N ILE A 294 11.31 4.73 -16.76
CA ILE A 294 12.36 5.66 -17.17
C ILE A 294 12.35 6.90 -16.29
N LEU A 295 11.18 7.48 -16.03
CA LEU A 295 11.05 8.65 -15.15
C LEU A 295 11.58 8.37 -13.75
N THR A 296 11.17 7.25 -13.12
CA THR A 296 11.62 6.88 -11.77
C THR A 296 13.10 6.53 -11.74
N PHE A 297 13.62 5.85 -12.78
CA PHE A 297 15.04 5.53 -12.87
C PHE A 297 15.90 6.81 -12.94
N VAL A 298 15.56 7.75 -13.84
CA VAL A 298 16.27 9.03 -13.99
C VAL A 298 16.14 9.87 -12.71
N ALA A 299 14.94 9.96 -12.14
CA ALA A 299 14.70 10.68 -10.90
C ALA A 299 15.53 10.10 -9.73
N THR A 300 15.56 8.77 -9.59
CA THR A 300 16.37 8.12 -8.54
C THR A 300 17.87 8.31 -8.78
N LEU A 301 18.33 8.31 -10.03
CA LEU A 301 19.72 8.62 -10.35
C LEU A 301 20.09 10.03 -9.91
N ILE A 302 19.20 11.02 -10.13
CA ILE A 302 19.39 12.39 -9.64
C ILE A 302 19.43 12.41 -8.10
N VAL A 303 18.56 11.68 -7.42
CA VAL A 303 18.56 11.54 -5.95
C VAL A 303 19.89 10.97 -5.44
N VAL A 304 20.50 10.02 -6.15
CA VAL A 304 21.79 9.41 -5.75
C VAL A 304 22.96 10.37 -5.96
N VAL A 305 22.96 11.14 -7.06
CA VAL A 305 24.13 11.92 -7.50
C VAL A 305 24.07 13.37 -7.03
N CYS A 306 22.87 13.94 -6.91
CA CYS A 306 22.65 15.34 -6.55
C CYS A 306 22.15 15.49 -5.11
N SER A 307 22.15 16.73 -4.63
CA SER A 307 21.61 17.12 -3.32
C SER A 307 20.77 18.41 -3.43
N GLY A 308 20.11 18.80 -2.34
CA GLY A 308 19.35 20.04 -2.26
C GLY A 308 18.05 20.02 -3.07
N THR A 309 17.64 21.18 -3.58
CA THR A 309 16.33 21.36 -4.25
C THR A 309 16.14 20.47 -5.47
N LEU A 310 17.20 20.17 -6.23
CA LEU A 310 17.11 19.32 -7.41
C LEU A 310 16.70 17.87 -7.03
N SER A 311 17.27 17.35 -5.94
CA SER A 311 16.87 16.04 -5.41
C SER A 311 15.42 16.02 -4.93
N LEU A 312 14.95 17.11 -4.31
CA LEU A 312 13.55 17.21 -3.87
C LEU A 312 12.58 17.16 -5.07
N ILE A 313 12.89 17.91 -6.14
CA ILE A 313 12.11 17.86 -7.38
C ILE A 313 12.14 16.45 -7.99
N ALA A 314 13.31 15.80 -7.95
CA ALA A 314 13.45 14.43 -8.43
C ALA A 314 12.59 13.45 -7.61
N PHE A 315 12.50 13.60 -6.28
CA PHE A 315 11.56 12.79 -5.48
C PHE A 315 10.10 12.99 -5.90
N PHE A 316 9.69 14.22 -6.19
CA PHE A 316 8.33 14.47 -6.65
C PHE A 316 8.04 13.79 -8.00
N ALA A 317 9.00 13.83 -8.92
CA ALA A 317 8.91 13.10 -10.19
C ALA A 317 8.89 11.57 -9.97
N LEU A 318 9.64 11.07 -8.98
CA LEU A 318 9.67 9.67 -8.61
C LEU A 318 8.29 9.21 -8.10
N TYR A 319 7.67 9.90 -7.15
CA TYR A 319 6.34 9.58 -6.65
C TYR A 319 5.27 9.60 -7.75
N LEU A 320 5.36 10.56 -8.67
CA LEU A 320 4.46 10.60 -9.83
C LEU A 320 4.63 9.35 -10.70
N GLY A 321 5.86 8.93 -10.98
CA GLY A 321 6.17 7.74 -11.78
C GLY A 321 5.75 6.43 -11.11
N GLU A 322 5.90 6.30 -9.78
CA GLU A 322 5.49 5.11 -9.03
C GLU A 322 3.98 4.88 -9.04
N SER A 323 3.19 5.93 -9.19
CA SER A 323 1.76 5.96 -8.91
C SER A 323 0.92 4.86 -9.56
N ILE A 324 1.27 4.46 -10.79
CA ILE A 324 0.52 3.48 -11.59
C ILE A 324 1.22 2.12 -11.70
N MET A 325 2.45 1.99 -11.22
CA MET A 325 3.25 0.80 -11.49
C MET A 325 2.65 -0.46 -10.88
N PHE A 326 2.21 -0.41 -9.60
CA PHE A 326 1.64 -1.58 -8.93
C PHE A 326 0.47 -2.21 -9.73
N PRO A 327 -0.62 -1.49 -10.01
CA PRO A 327 -1.77 -2.07 -10.70
C PRO A 327 -1.40 -2.50 -12.13
N THR A 328 -0.49 -1.78 -12.78
CA THR A 328 -0.07 -2.10 -14.15
C THR A 328 0.76 -3.38 -14.21
N ILE A 329 1.78 -3.51 -13.35
CA ILE A 329 2.61 -4.73 -13.26
C ILE A 329 1.73 -5.92 -12.86
N PHE A 330 0.85 -5.75 -11.87
CA PHE A 330 -0.07 -6.78 -11.41
C PHE A 330 -0.96 -7.28 -12.55
N SER A 331 -1.61 -6.37 -13.28
CA SER A 331 -2.50 -6.74 -14.38
C SER A 331 -1.74 -7.40 -15.55
N LEU A 332 -0.56 -6.89 -15.89
CA LEU A 332 0.28 -7.47 -16.94
C LEU A 332 0.81 -8.85 -16.57
N ALA A 333 1.18 -9.09 -15.31
CA ALA A 333 1.59 -10.40 -14.83
C ALA A 333 0.42 -11.39 -14.79
N LEU A 334 -0.75 -10.94 -14.34
CA LEU A 334 -1.94 -11.79 -14.25
C LEU A 334 -2.41 -12.31 -15.62
N ARG A 335 -2.20 -11.56 -16.71
CA ARG A 335 -2.47 -12.01 -18.09
C ARG A 335 -1.66 -13.24 -18.48
N ASP A 336 -0.48 -13.46 -17.89
CA ASP A 336 0.36 -14.66 -18.15
C ASP A 336 -0.07 -15.88 -17.33
N ALA A 337 -0.98 -15.71 -16.40
CA ALA A 337 -1.46 -16.80 -15.53
C ALA A 337 -2.42 -17.78 -16.23
N GLY A 338 -2.98 -17.39 -17.39
CA GLY A 338 -3.97 -18.21 -18.11
C GLY A 338 -5.18 -18.53 -17.23
N THR A 339 -5.55 -19.80 -17.15
CA THR A 339 -6.71 -20.27 -16.36
C THR A 339 -6.45 -20.28 -14.84
N LYS A 340 -5.20 -20.13 -14.37
CA LYS A 340 -4.82 -20.18 -12.94
C LYS A 340 -4.89 -18.82 -12.23
N THR A 341 -5.78 -17.94 -12.65
CA THR A 341 -5.89 -16.53 -12.20
C THR A 341 -6.02 -16.38 -10.68
N LYS A 342 -6.82 -17.24 -10.02
CA LYS A 342 -7.00 -17.19 -8.55
C LYS A 342 -5.71 -17.46 -7.79
N LEU A 343 -4.99 -18.51 -8.19
CA LEU A 343 -3.69 -18.85 -7.60
C LEU A 343 -2.65 -17.77 -7.88
N ALA A 344 -2.61 -17.29 -9.12
CA ALA A 344 -1.68 -16.26 -9.56
C ALA A 344 -1.89 -14.94 -8.82
N SER A 345 -3.13 -14.50 -8.60
CA SER A 345 -3.44 -13.32 -7.78
C SER A 345 -2.90 -13.45 -6.37
N SER A 346 -3.09 -14.60 -5.72
CA SER A 346 -2.56 -14.84 -4.38
C SER A 346 -1.04 -14.78 -4.34
N LEU A 347 -0.37 -15.39 -5.33
CA LEU A 347 1.10 -15.34 -5.44
C LEU A 347 1.62 -13.92 -5.68
N LEU A 348 0.93 -13.12 -6.51
CA LEU A 348 1.27 -11.71 -6.72
C LEU A 348 1.08 -10.87 -5.44
N ILE A 349 0.05 -11.12 -4.64
CA ILE A 349 -0.12 -10.43 -3.34
C ILE A 349 1.00 -10.80 -2.37
N MET A 350 1.48 -12.04 -2.36
CA MET A 350 2.61 -12.44 -1.52
C MET A 350 3.89 -11.67 -1.86
N THR A 351 4.06 -11.16 -3.08
CA THR A 351 5.24 -10.35 -3.45
C THR A 351 5.31 -9.01 -2.74
N ILE A 352 4.23 -8.56 -2.08
CA ILE A 352 4.20 -7.35 -1.24
C ILE A 352 5.25 -7.42 -0.11
N VAL A 353 5.72 -8.61 0.25
CA VAL A 353 6.84 -8.81 1.18
C VAL A 353 8.14 -8.10 0.77
N GLY A 354 8.27 -7.66 -0.49
CA GLY A 354 9.37 -6.80 -0.94
C GLY A 354 9.55 -5.55 -0.05
N GLY A 355 8.42 -5.02 0.47
CA GLY A 355 8.42 -3.90 1.40
C GLY A 355 9.03 -4.22 2.78
N ALA A 356 9.15 -5.48 3.16
CA ALA A 356 9.88 -5.90 4.36
C ALA A 356 11.40 -5.92 4.14
N VAL A 357 11.85 -6.16 2.92
CA VAL A 357 13.26 -6.46 2.62
C VAL A 357 14.06 -5.20 2.31
N ALA A 358 13.58 -4.37 1.38
CA ALA A 358 14.37 -3.24 0.89
C ALA A 358 14.68 -2.18 1.95
N PRO A 359 13.75 -1.75 2.83
CA PRO A 359 14.09 -0.77 3.86
C PRO A 359 15.21 -1.25 4.80
N VAL A 360 15.25 -2.54 5.16
CA VAL A 360 16.31 -3.10 6.01
C VAL A 360 17.65 -3.03 5.30
N ILE A 361 17.71 -3.42 4.03
CA ILE A 361 18.95 -3.34 3.21
C ILE A 361 19.38 -1.89 3.03
N MET A 362 18.47 -0.99 2.72
CA MET A 362 18.75 0.45 2.57
C MET A 362 19.27 1.06 3.88
N GLY A 363 18.63 0.73 5.01
CA GLY A 363 19.08 1.15 6.32
C GLY A 363 20.52 0.67 6.61
N TYR A 364 20.82 -0.60 6.33
CA TYR A 364 22.16 -1.16 6.50
C TYR A 364 23.21 -0.45 5.64
N ILE A 365 22.89 -0.18 4.37
CA ILE A 365 23.78 0.57 3.48
C ILE A 365 24.01 1.98 4.03
N ALA A 366 22.95 2.67 4.46
CA ALA A 366 23.07 4.02 5.01
C ALA A 366 23.86 4.05 6.32
N ASP A 367 23.67 3.08 7.22
CA ASP A 367 24.43 2.98 8.48
C ASP A 367 25.92 2.68 8.23
N THR A 368 26.26 1.85 7.24
CA THR A 368 27.65 1.46 6.95
C THR A 368 28.40 2.48 6.13
N THR A 369 27.73 3.18 5.21
CA THR A 369 28.35 4.18 4.32
C THR A 369 28.29 5.60 4.89
N GLY A 370 27.44 5.84 5.89
CA GLY A 370 27.16 7.17 6.42
C GLY A 370 26.36 8.06 5.45
N SER A 371 25.77 7.50 4.39
CA SER A 371 25.05 8.26 3.36
C SER A 371 23.73 7.60 2.99
N MET A 372 22.63 8.33 3.20
CA MET A 372 21.32 7.89 2.75
C MET A 372 21.20 7.87 1.22
N ALA A 373 21.88 8.79 0.53
CA ALA A 373 21.87 8.87 -0.93
C ALA A 373 22.37 7.57 -1.58
N ILE A 374 23.42 6.94 -1.03
CA ILE A 374 23.97 5.67 -1.54
C ILE A 374 22.95 4.53 -1.40
N ALA A 375 22.14 4.53 -0.35
CA ALA A 375 21.10 3.52 -0.15
C ALA A 375 20.04 3.54 -1.25
N PHE A 376 19.80 4.69 -1.90
CA PHE A 376 18.88 4.82 -3.04
C PHE A 376 19.36 4.12 -4.32
N LEU A 377 20.57 3.55 -4.35
CA LEU A 377 20.99 2.62 -5.41
C LEU A 377 20.08 1.36 -5.46
N ILE A 378 19.49 0.95 -4.33
CA ILE A 378 18.55 -0.18 -4.29
C ILE A 378 17.29 0.11 -5.13
N PRO A 379 16.51 1.19 -4.88
CA PRO A 379 15.40 1.56 -5.76
C PRO A 379 15.83 1.77 -7.21
N LEU A 380 17.01 2.38 -7.46
CA LEU A 380 17.52 2.59 -8.82
C LEU A 380 17.61 1.28 -9.62
N VAL A 381 18.22 0.25 -9.02
CA VAL A 381 18.31 -1.08 -9.65
C VAL A 381 16.92 -1.67 -9.86
N CYS A 382 16.03 -1.54 -8.87
CA CYS A 382 14.65 -2.04 -8.98
C CYS A 382 13.92 -1.40 -10.18
N TYR A 383 13.99 -0.08 -10.34
CA TYR A 383 13.35 0.61 -11.48
C TYR A 383 13.97 0.23 -12.82
N GLY A 384 15.29 -0.03 -12.86
CA GLY A 384 15.96 -0.58 -14.05
C GLY A 384 15.36 -1.93 -14.48
N VAL A 385 15.14 -2.84 -13.53
CA VAL A 385 14.51 -4.14 -13.80
C VAL A 385 13.05 -3.99 -14.25
N ILE A 386 12.30 -3.06 -13.63
CA ILE A 386 10.91 -2.76 -14.03
C ILE A 386 10.87 -2.24 -15.48
N GLY A 387 11.81 -1.37 -15.86
CA GLY A 387 11.96 -0.91 -17.23
C GLY A 387 12.26 -2.05 -18.21
N GLY A 388 13.17 -2.96 -17.83
CA GLY A 388 13.48 -4.18 -18.59
C GLY A 388 12.25 -5.08 -18.76
N TYR A 389 11.45 -5.28 -17.70
CA TYR A 389 10.19 -6.01 -17.80
C TYR A 389 9.22 -5.36 -18.79
N ALA A 390 9.04 -4.04 -18.73
CA ALA A 390 8.17 -3.33 -19.63
C ALA A 390 8.64 -3.42 -21.09
N LEU A 391 9.96 -3.46 -21.36
CA LEU A 391 10.53 -3.64 -22.68
C LEU A 391 10.32 -5.05 -23.24
N LEU A 392 10.51 -6.07 -22.40
CA LEU A 392 10.42 -7.47 -22.80
C LEU A 392 8.97 -7.98 -22.93
N LYS A 393 8.01 -7.29 -22.33
CA LYS A 393 6.60 -7.66 -22.43
C LYS A 393 6.12 -7.54 -23.88
N ARG A 394 5.57 -8.61 -24.44
CA ARG A 394 5.06 -8.62 -25.83
C ARG A 394 3.92 -7.63 -26.01
N HIS A 395 3.84 -7.08 -27.23
CA HIS A 395 2.74 -6.22 -27.66
C HIS A 395 1.42 -6.98 -27.54
N VAL A 396 0.49 -6.48 -26.74
CA VAL A 396 -0.89 -6.97 -26.72
C VAL A 396 -1.74 -5.84 -27.31
N PRO A 397 -2.51 -6.08 -28.38
CA PRO A 397 -3.46 -5.08 -28.90
C PRO A 397 -4.41 -4.60 -27.81
N LEU A 398 -4.81 -3.35 -27.87
CA LEU A 398 -5.85 -2.77 -27.01
C LEU A 398 -7.19 -3.46 -27.22
#